data_cd1d33315263662dfe5bb11f90a69725
#
_entry.id   cd1d33315263662dfe5bb11f90a69725
#
_cell.length_a   1.000
_cell.length_b   1.000
_cell.length_c   1.000
_cell.angle_alpha   90.00
_cell.angle_beta   90.00
_cell.angle_gamma   90.00
#
_symmetry.space_group_name_H-M   'P 1'
#
loop_
_entity.id
_entity.type
_entity.pdbx_description
1 polymer ?
#
loop_
_entity_poly.entity_id
_entity_poly.type
_entity_poly.pdbx_seq_one_letter_code
_entity_poly.pdbx_strand_id
1 'polypeptide(L)'
;MTSLKKASETWREHCHNSLINDWVTKGAQIPFTSRPPPSRLKNLPTTPEQEAFITEEISKLLLSGTIIRTNHARNISPLGAVPKKNGKLRMILDLRQVNNYISTPRFAMEDIRKVRPLLRQGDWMTSIDLKDGFHHVPIHPDHHQHLGMHWQGQTYVWTHLPFGLSASPYIFCKTLRETITLLRRRGIRVNCYMDDLLILGRTKEECAEATLTALKILEDFGWKVNKEKSHLEPCQELDYLGFTINTESTPTLAMQKEKLTTLKKEIRRLMSASQSQQGITARRLARTLGTLISNSPAVEPTPIMTRHLFSCLKTKTGWDSLIYLDEDAMEELSWWHENIRTWRATSVSQITPTMVLTTDASKTGWGATLEGGATTHDFFNPDIQMRSSNYRELYAIFLAVSAFQNQIRGQHLLLRTDNITSMYYINGQGGPHKHLNKVAKLIFWAVKQVNASLKALHLPGDLNTRADELSRLNPSTEWSLHPTTFTQLETRWGPHTVDRFATDKNHLLPRYNARFFDPKAEATDAMLQTWTRENNFVNPPFRMIPQILNKIYQEQCDATLIAPLWPSAPWFPLLLRLASDYFFVNPQSILPATQSGSAEPLKNKWTIVACRISGRSTPSSGI
;
A
#
# COMPACT_ATOMS: atom_id res chain seq x y z
N MET A 1 45.57 -4.25 16.04
CA MET A 1 45.06 -4.60 14.70
C MET A 1 43.58 -4.91 14.81
N THR A 2 42.78 -4.30 13.97
CA THR A 2 41.32 -4.51 13.96
C THR A 2 40.96 -5.95 13.54
N SER A 3 39.80 -6.41 13.96
CA SER A 3 39.33 -7.76 13.61
C SER A 3 39.21 -7.94 12.08
N LEU A 4 38.66 -6.97 11.33
CA LEU A 4 38.57 -7.05 9.86
C LEU A 4 39.96 -7.09 9.21
N LYS A 5 40.92 -6.29 9.67
CA LYS A 5 42.28 -6.27 9.12
C LYS A 5 43.02 -7.60 9.40
N LYS A 6 42.76 -8.25 10.53
CA LYS A 6 43.29 -9.59 10.82
C LYS A 6 42.74 -10.64 9.86
N ALA A 7 41.50 -10.49 9.40
CA ALA A 7 40.82 -11.38 8.46
C ALA A 7 41.11 -11.02 6.97
N SER A 8 42.16 -10.25 6.68
CA SER A 8 42.45 -9.73 5.32
C SER A 8 42.60 -10.83 4.26
N GLU A 9 43.03 -12.01 4.62
CA GLU A 9 43.13 -13.15 3.69
C GLU A 9 41.75 -13.66 3.29
N THR A 10 40.84 -13.87 4.24
CA THR A 10 39.43 -14.20 4.01
C THR A 10 38.75 -13.18 3.12
N TRP A 11 39.02 -11.89 3.38
CA TRP A 11 38.49 -10.80 2.54
C TRP A 11 39.00 -10.88 1.10
N ARG A 12 40.30 -11.13 0.86
CA ARG A 12 40.85 -11.28 -0.49
C ARG A 12 40.29 -12.48 -1.23
N GLU A 13 40.05 -13.58 -0.54
CA GLU A 13 39.54 -14.81 -1.11
C GLU A 13 38.07 -14.70 -1.54
N HIS A 14 37.25 -14.05 -0.72
CA HIS A 14 35.80 -14.06 -0.90
C HIS A 14 35.18 -12.74 -1.39
N CYS A 15 35.89 -11.62 -1.25
CA CYS A 15 35.45 -10.31 -1.70
C CYS A 15 36.15 -9.91 -3.01
N HIS A 16 35.40 -9.86 -4.10
CA HIS A 16 35.93 -9.47 -5.41
C HIS A 16 35.95 -7.96 -5.64
N ASN A 17 35.45 -7.17 -4.68
CA ASN A 17 35.43 -5.72 -4.74
C ASN A 17 36.75 -5.14 -4.22
N SER A 18 37.62 -4.67 -5.12
CA SER A 18 38.94 -4.11 -4.77
C SER A 18 38.86 -2.93 -3.81
N LEU A 19 37.83 -2.06 -3.96
CA LEU A 19 37.61 -0.93 -3.07
C LEU A 19 37.36 -1.36 -1.63
N ILE A 20 36.54 -2.41 -1.43
CA ILE A 20 36.23 -2.93 -0.10
C ILE A 20 37.47 -3.62 0.51
N ASN A 21 38.23 -4.35 -0.30
CA ASN A 21 39.49 -4.95 0.14
C ASN A 21 40.50 -3.85 0.59
N ASP A 22 40.58 -2.74 -0.13
CA ASP A 22 41.39 -1.59 0.28
C ASP A 22 40.88 -0.96 1.58
N TRP A 23 39.57 -0.82 1.74
CA TRP A 23 38.99 -0.31 3.00
C TRP A 23 39.34 -1.16 4.21
N VAL A 24 39.30 -2.47 4.05
CA VAL A 24 39.63 -3.41 5.14
C VAL A 24 41.11 -3.40 5.47
N THR A 25 41.97 -3.32 4.46
CA THR A 25 43.44 -3.47 4.63
C THR A 25 44.15 -2.13 4.94
N LYS A 26 43.77 -1.07 4.22
CA LYS A 26 44.41 0.27 4.29
C LYS A 26 43.57 1.27 5.09
N GLY A 27 42.28 1.00 5.30
CA GLY A 27 41.29 1.88 5.91
C GLY A 27 40.43 2.61 4.87
N ALA A 28 39.15 2.82 5.25
CA ALA A 28 38.17 3.46 4.39
C ALA A 28 38.45 4.96 4.23
N GLN A 29 38.39 5.43 3.00
CA GLN A 29 38.50 6.85 2.70
C GLN A 29 37.17 7.56 2.95
N ILE A 30 37.17 8.63 3.73
CA ILE A 30 36.00 9.49 3.92
C ILE A 30 35.81 10.30 2.64
N PRO A 31 34.60 10.34 2.03
CA PRO A 31 34.34 11.02 0.77
C PRO A 31 34.27 12.55 0.97
N PHE A 32 35.37 13.17 1.30
CA PHE A 32 35.48 14.63 1.41
C PHE A 32 35.32 15.28 0.04
N THR A 33 34.49 16.31 -0.05
CA THR A 33 34.40 17.20 -1.24
C THR A 33 35.53 18.19 -1.29
N SER A 34 36.00 18.63 -0.11
CA SER A 34 37.18 19.45 0.10
C SER A 34 37.72 19.21 1.51
N ARG A 35 38.99 19.54 1.75
CA ARG A 35 39.58 19.36 3.09
C ARG A 35 38.90 20.31 4.10
N PRO A 36 38.35 19.79 5.24
CA PRO A 36 37.83 20.65 6.29
C PRO A 36 38.91 21.64 6.79
N PRO A 37 38.60 22.93 6.96
CA PRO A 37 39.51 23.87 7.55
C PRO A 37 39.83 23.47 9.00
N PRO A 38 41.02 23.81 9.53
CA PRO A 38 41.36 23.54 10.92
C PRO A 38 40.32 24.11 11.87
N SER A 39 39.92 23.33 12.87
CA SER A 39 38.93 23.76 13.86
C SER A 39 39.18 23.14 15.23
N ARG A 40 38.95 23.93 16.27
CA ARG A 40 39.02 23.44 17.65
C ARG A 40 37.81 23.95 18.43
N LEU A 41 36.83 23.07 18.60
CA LEU A 41 35.58 23.38 19.27
C LEU A 41 35.62 22.90 20.72
N LYS A 42 34.93 23.62 21.62
CA LYS A 42 34.79 23.25 23.04
C LYS A 42 33.79 22.08 23.17
N ASN A 43 34.06 21.22 24.15
CA ASN A 43 33.14 20.13 24.52
C ASN A 43 31.79 20.67 24.99
N LEU A 44 30.77 19.79 24.89
CA LEU A 44 29.45 20.06 25.46
C LEU A 44 29.56 20.13 26.99
N PRO A 45 28.71 20.91 27.66
CA PRO A 45 28.61 20.91 29.12
C PRO A 45 28.31 19.49 29.62
N THR A 46 29.04 19.08 30.68
CA THR A 46 28.94 17.74 31.28
C THR A 46 28.73 17.82 32.78
N THR A 47 28.01 16.86 33.34
CA THR A 47 27.94 16.64 34.79
C THR A 47 29.10 15.75 35.25
N PRO A 48 29.45 15.72 36.56
CA PRO A 48 30.51 14.82 37.07
C PRO A 48 30.28 13.35 36.72
N GLU A 49 29.04 12.88 36.72
CA GLU A 49 28.65 11.51 36.28
C GLU A 49 28.95 11.27 34.81
N GLN A 50 28.63 12.25 33.96
CA GLN A 50 28.92 12.17 32.53
C GLN A 50 30.44 12.22 32.26
N GLU A 51 31.21 12.98 33.03
CA GLU A 51 32.66 13.03 32.94
C GLU A 51 33.32 11.69 33.29
N ALA A 52 32.90 11.07 34.37
CA ALA A 52 33.35 9.73 34.75
C ALA A 52 33.04 8.71 33.66
N PHE A 53 31.79 8.72 33.13
CA PHE A 53 31.39 7.85 32.03
C PHE A 53 32.22 8.06 30.76
N ILE A 54 32.44 9.31 30.34
CA ILE A 54 33.25 9.62 29.14
C ILE A 54 34.70 9.13 29.34
N THR A 55 35.29 9.34 30.51
CA THR A 55 36.63 8.89 30.82
C THR A 55 36.78 7.36 30.74
N GLU A 56 35.80 6.63 31.24
CA GLU A 56 35.73 5.16 31.14
C GLU A 56 35.62 4.71 29.67
N GLU A 57 34.73 5.34 28.89
CA GLU A 57 34.54 5.01 27.47
C GLU A 57 35.78 5.30 26.63
N ILE A 58 36.46 6.42 26.87
CA ILE A 58 37.74 6.73 26.22
C ILE A 58 38.80 5.65 26.53
N SER A 59 38.84 5.17 27.78
CA SER A 59 39.78 4.12 28.17
C SER A 59 39.47 2.80 27.42
N LYS A 60 38.21 2.44 27.29
CA LYS A 60 37.78 1.27 26.48
C LYS A 60 38.13 1.39 25.01
N LEU A 61 37.88 2.57 24.43
CA LEU A 61 38.21 2.86 23.01
C LEU A 61 39.73 2.86 22.75
N LEU A 62 40.55 3.32 23.68
CA LEU A 62 42.01 3.21 23.61
C LEU A 62 42.50 1.77 23.65
N LEU A 63 41.98 0.96 24.59
CA LEU A 63 42.34 -0.46 24.72
C LEU A 63 41.97 -1.25 23.45
N SER A 64 40.84 -0.91 22.81
CA SER A 64 40.44 -1.52 21.54
C SER A 64 41.20 -1.01 20.33
N GLY A 65 41.95 0.08 20.46
CA GLY A 65 42.66 0.76 19.35
C GLY A 65 41.71 1.51 18.41
N THR A 66 40.46 1.71 18.79
CA THR A 66 39.46 2.47 18.02
C THR A 66 39.81 3.97 17.98
N ILE A 67 40.48 4.47 19.01
CA ILE A 67 41.09 5.81 19.06
C ILE A 67 42.55 5.69 19.46
N ILE A 68 43.33 6.69 19.10
CA ILE A 68 44.74 6.83 19.52
C ILE A 68 45.01 8.23 20.06
N ARG A 69 46.01 8.36 20.94
CA ARG A 69 46.52 9.66 21.39
C ARG A 69 47.32 10.30 20.28
N THR A 70 47.22 11.63 20.13
CA THR A 70 47.96 12.36 19.12
C THR A 70 48.14 13.82 19.52
N ASN A 71 49.19 14.46 19.00
CA ASN A 71 49.35 15.91 19.06
C ASN A 71 48.99 16.60 17.73
N HIS A 72 48.60 15.82 16.70
CA HIS A 72 48.41 16.27 15.34
C HIS A 72 46.95 16.08 14.87
N ALA A 73 45.98 16.62 15.61
CA ALA A 73 44.59 16.69 15.15
C ALA A 73 44.30 18.03 14.48
N ARG A 74 43.86 18.01 13.22
CA ARG A 74 43.51 19.20 12.45
C ARG A 74 42.12 19.74 12.83
N ASN A 75 41.18 18.84 13.06
CA ASN A 75 39.83 19.18 13.49
C ASN A 75 39.54 18.50 14.83
N ILE A 76 39.16 19.30 15.82
CA ILE A 76 38.72 18.83 17.14
C ILE A 76 37.27 19.17 17.29
N SER A 77 36.46 18.12 17.41
CA SER A 77 34.99 18.18 17.51
C SER A 77 34.49 18.06 18.95
N PRO A 78 33.34 18.67 19.30
CA PRO A 78 32.79 18.62 20.64
C PRO A 78 32.46 17.20 21.07
N LEU A 79 32.84 16.85 22.30
CA LEU A 79 32.52 15.60 22.95
C LEU A 79 31.49 15.88 24.07
N GLY A 80 30.58 14.92 24.30
CA GLY A 80 29.61 14.99 25.38
C GLY A 80 28.96 13.62 25.66
N ALA A 81 28.00 13.58 26.57
CA ALA A 81 27.21 12.40 26.87
C ALA A 81 25.71 12.74 26.96
N VAL A 82 24.87 11.82 26.51
CA VAL A 82 23.41 11.96 26.56
C VAL A 82 22.78 10.70 27.15
N PRO A 83 21.66 10.81 27.89
CA PRO A 83 20.97 9.65 28.42
C PRO A 83 20.28 8.85 27.30
N LYS A 84 20.38 7.52 27.39
CA LYS A 84 19.58 6.57 26.60
C LYS A 84 18.19 6.40 27.26
N LYS A 85 17.24 5.80 26.53
CA LYS A 85 15.87 5.49 27.05
C LYS A 85 15.87 4.65 28.33
N ASN A 86 16.88 3.82 28.52
CA ASN A 86 17.03 2.94 29.70
C ASN A 86 17.85 3.59 30.84
N GLY A 87 18.06 4.90 30.83
CA GLY A 87 18.84 5.65 31.83
C GLY A 87 20.36 5.55 31.68
N LYS A 88 20.91 4.61 30.90
CA LYS A 88 22.34 4.53 30.66
C LYS A 88 22.81 5.69 29.79
N LEU A 89 24.05 6.11 29.93
CA LEU A 89 24.65 7.17 29.13
C LEU A 89 25.13 6.65 27.76
N ARG A 90 25.23 7.57 26.79
CA ARG A 90 25.88 7.37 25.50
C ARG A 90 26.82 8.54 25.23
N MET A 91 28.06 8.23 24.93
CA MET A 91 29.02 9.22 24.45
C MET A 91 28.63 9.69 23.04
N ILE A 92 28.70 10.98 22.79
CA ILE A 92 28.44 11.61 21.50
C ILE A 92 29.61 12.47 21.06
N LEU A 93 29.96 12.40 19.78
CA LEU A 93 30.91 13.24 19.10
C LEU A 93 30.19 14.10 18.07
N ASP A 94 30.21 15.40 18.21
CA ASP A 94 29.51 16.33 17.30
C ASP A 94 30.35 16.64 16.05
N LEU A 95 30.16 15.84 15.02
CA LEU A 95 30.89 15.98 13.75
C LEU A 95 30.16 16.85 12.72
N ARG A 96 29.14 17.63 13.08
CA ARG A 96 28.35 18.45 12.13
C ARG A 96 29.24 19.36 11.28
N GLN A 97 30.27 19.98 11.86
CA GLN A 97 31.18 20.84 11.13
C GLN A 97 32.01 20.07 10.10
N VAL A 98 32.52 18.89 10.43
CA VAL A 98 33.26 18.01 9.51
C VAL A 98 32.32 17.46 8.42
N ASN A 99 31.11 17.10 8.79
CA ASN A 99 30.09 16.56 7.89
C ASN A 99 29.70 17.54 6.75
N ASN A 100 29.85 18.86 6.95
CA ASN A 100 29.62 19.86 5.90
C ASN A 100 30.55 19.70 4.69
N TYR A 101 31.65 18.99 4.85
CA TYR A 101 32.65 18.74 3.82
C TYR A 101 32.61 17.33 3.25
N ILE A 102 31.56 16.56 3.58
CA ILE A 102 31.38 15.16 3.16
C ILE A 102 30.20 15.05 2.20
N SER A 103 30.42 14.41 1.06
CA SER A 103 29.36 14.02 0.14
C SER A 103 29.24 12.50 0.09
N THR A 104 28.19 11.99 0.73
CA THR A 104 27.92 10.54 0.74
C THR A 104 27.02 10.17 -0.42
N PRO A 105 27.36 9.17 -1.26
CA PRO A 105 26.47 8.67 -2.29
C PRO A 105 25.13 8.19 -1.70
N ARG A 106 24.06 8.38 -2.45
CA ARG A 106 22.74 7.81 -2.07
C ARG A 106 22.85 6.29 -2.04
N PHE A 107 22.40 5.69 -0.96
CA PHE A 107 22.34 4.23 -0.81
C PHE A 107 21.03 3.83 -0.12
N ALA A 108 20.54 2.63 -0.44
CA ALA A 108 19.34 2.07 0.18
C ALA A 108 19.75 1.01 1.21
N MET A 109 19.16 1.09 2.38
CA MET A 109 19.22 0.04 3.41
C MET A 109 18.06 -0.94 3.24
N GLU A 110 18.24 -2.18 3.70
CA GLU A 110 17.21 -3.20 3.67
C GLU A 110 16.29 -3.07 4.89
N ASP A 111 15.25 -2.26 4.76
CA ASP A 111 14.27 -2.08 5.83
C ASP A 111 13.28 -3.26 5.94
N ILE A 112 12.36 -3.18 6.89
CA ILE A 112 11.35 -4.21 7.15
C ILE A 112 10.48 -4.55 5.91
N ARG A 113 10.35 -3.64 4.94
CA ARG A 113 9.61 -3.89 3.69
C ARG A 113 10.33 -4.89 2.81
N LYS A 114 11.66 -5.02 2.93
CA LYS A 114 12.47 -6.04 2.23
C LYS A 114 12.41 -7.40 2.91
N VAL A 115 11.98 -7.47 4.17
CA VAL A 115 11.71 -8.73 4.87
C VAL A 115 10.44 -9.41 4.34
N ARG A 116 9.39 -8.61 4.05
CA ARG A 116 8.08 -9.15 3.61
C ARG A 116 8.16 -10.21 2.50
N PRO A 117 8.88 -9.99 1.38
CA PRO A 117 8.97 -10.99 0.31
C PRO A 117 9.80 -12.22 0.66
N LEU A 118 10.56 -12.19 1.77
CA LEU A 118 11.37 -13.32 2.22
C LEU A 118 10.59 -14.27 3.11
N LEU A 119 9.54 -13.78 3.79
CA LEU A 119 8.75 -14.56 4.75
C LEU A 119 7.83 -15.57 4.05
N ARG A 120 7.77 -16.77 4.61
CA ARG A 120 6.86 -17.84 4.20
C ARG A 120 6.18 -18.43 5.43
N GLN A 121 5.01 -19.00 5.24
CA GLN A 121 4.30 -19.69 6.31
C GLN A 121 5.16 -20.84 6.88
N GLY A 122 5.20 -20.92 8.19
CA GLY A 122 5.96 -21.95 8.90
C GLY A 122 7.47 -21.69 9.01
N ASP A 123 7.99 -20.54 8.51
CA ASP A 123 9.42 -20.21 8.64
C ASP A 123 9.85 -20.11 10.10
N TRP A 124 11.10 -20.51 10.36
CA TRP A 124 11.80 -20.30 11.62
C TRP A 124 12.81 -19.16 11.46
N MET A 125 13.03 -18.42 12.52
CA MET A 125 13.78 -17.16 12.51
C MET A 125 14.79 -17.08 13.64
N THR A 126 15.94 -16.48 13.36
CA THR A 126 16.92 -16.02 14.36
C THR A 126 17.35 -14.60 14.02
N SER A 127 17.85 -13.86 15.01
CA SER A 127 18.44 -12.53 14.79
C SER A 127 19.86 -12.46 15.36
N ILE A 128 20.74 -11.77 14.63
CA ILE A 128 22.13 -11.54 15.01
C ILE A 128 22.37 -10.02 15.08
N ASP A 129 22.86 -9.53 16.23
CA ASP A 129 23.30 -8.13 16.46
C ASP A 129 24.83 -8.08 16.41
N LEU A 130 25.39 -7.16 15.62
CA LEU A 130 26.84 -6.97 15.57
C LEU A 130 27.27 -5.99 16.67
N LYS A 131 28.24 -6.40 17.49
CA LYS A 131 28.75 -5.58 18.58
C LYS A 131 29.53 -4.37 18.04
N ASP A 132 29.17 -3.14 18.48
CA ASP A 132 29.88 -1.91 18.15
C ASP A 132 30.04 -1.65 16.63
N GLY A 133 29.04 -2.03 15.82
CA GLY A 133 28.95 -2.02 14.36
C GLY A 133 30.00 -1.19 13.61
N PHE A 134 29.92 0.15 13.69
CA PHE A 134 30.83 1.04 12.96
C PHE A 134 32.30 0.89 13.32
N HIS A 135 32.61 0.59 14.58
CA HIS A 135 33.99 0.46 15.07
C HIS A 135 34.77 -0.72 14.50
N HIS A 136 34.13 -1.58 13.68
CA HIS A 136 34.85 -2.64 12.95
C HIS A 136 35.64 -2.08 11.77
N VAL A 137 35.14 -1.05 11.08
CA VAL A 137 35.71 -0.57 9.84
C VAL A 137 36.78 0.47 10.10
N PRO A 138 38.05 0.22 9.71
CA PRO A 138 39.12 1.18 9.90
C PRO A 138 39.01 2.35 8.92
N ILE A 139 39.49 3.51 9.33
CA ILE A 139 39.59 4.73 8.51
C ILE A 139 41.04 4.87 8.03
N HIS A 140 41.21 5.36 6.80
CA HIS A 140 42.51 5.63 6.23
C HIS A 140 43.32 6.63 7.10
N PRO A 141 44.60 6.36 7.41
CA PRO A 141 45.39 7.18 8.32
C PRO A 141 45.39 8.68 8.00
N ASP A 142 45.40 9.08 6.72
CA ASP A 142 45.39 10.49 6.28
C ASP A 142 44.15 11.26 6.76
N HIS A 143 43.07 10.53 7.07
CA HIS A 143 41.79 11.11 7.51
C HIS A 143 41.59 11.16 9.03
N HIS A 144 42.45 10.48 9.80
CA HIS A 144 42.36 10.47 11.27
C HIS A 144 42.40 11.89 11.86
N GLN A 145 43.26 12.76 11.29
CA GLN A 145 43.44 14.15 11.73
C GLN A 145 42.14 14.99 11.70
N HIS A 146 41.14 14.58 10.94
CA HIS A 146 39.83 15.26 10.83
C HIS A 146 38.81 14.78 11.85
N LEU A 147 39.09 13.71 12.59
CA LEU A 147 38.18 13.08 13.54
C LEU A 147 38.72 13.17 14.97
N GLY A 148 39.23 14.35 15.33
CA GLY A 148 39.81 14.63 16.64
C GLY A 148 38.76 14.95 17.70
N MET A 149 39.11 14.63 18.93
CA MET A 149 38.40 15.04 20.15
C MET A 149 39.42 15.36 21.25
N HIS A 150 39.04 16.23 22.18
CA HIS A 150 39.92 16.64 23.28
C HIS A 150 39.25 16.33 24.62
N TRP A 151 39.98 15.67 25.53
CA TRP A 151 39.47 15.32 26.85
C TRP A 151 40.54 15.36 27.91
N GLN A 152 40.29 16.07 29.01
CA GLN A 152 41.22 16.18 30.16
C GLN A 152 42.69 16.45 29.77
N GLY A 153 42.91 17.47 28.96
CA GLY A 153 44.25 17.86 28.53
C GLY A 153 44.88 17.01 27.41
N GLN A 154 44.22 15.90 27.02
CA GLN A 154 44.73 15.00 25.98
C GLN A 154 43.91 15.11 24.69
N THR A 155 44.56 14.98 23.54
CA THR A 155 43.90 14.91 22.22
C THR A 155 43.92 13.49 21.70
N TYR A 156 42.82 13.08 21.14
CA TYR A 156 42.62 11.75 20.55
C TYR A 156 42.06 11.89 19.14
N VAL A 157 42.38 10.94 18.28
CA VAL A 157 41.76 10.81 16.94
C VAL A 157 41.17 9.43 16.76
N TRP A 158 40.08 9.38 16.03
CA TRP A 158 39.44 8.13 15.66
C TRP A 158 40.18 7.47 14.51
N THR A 159 40.46 6.19 14.67
CA THR A 159 41.07 5.30 13.66
C THR A 159 40.06 4.40 12.96
N HIS A 160 38.84 4.37 13.50
CA HIS A 160 37.68 3.59 13.01
C HIS A 160 36.49 4.52 12.88
N LEU A 161 35.47 4.08 12.10
CA LEU A 161 34.25 4.86 11.89
C LEU A 161 33.57 5.22 13.22
N PRO A 162 33.47 6.52 13.56
CA PRO A 162 32.75 6.96 14.75
C PRO A 162 31.24 7.07 14.49
N PHE A 163 30.47 7.03 15.56
CA PHE A 163 29.09 7.53 15.52
C PHE A 163 29.11 9.06 15.32
N GLY A 164 28.15 9.57 14.53
CA GLY A 164 28.07 11.00 14.21
C GLY A 164 28.71 11.41 12.89
N LEU A 165 29.58 10.60 12.29
CA LEU A 165 30.11 10.83 10.94
C LEU A 165 29.06 10.45 9.89
N SER A 166 28.72 11.38 9.00
CA SER A 166 27.67 11.18 7.97
C SER A 166 27.98 10.03 7.00
N ALA A 167 29.26 9.74 6.76
CA ALA A 167 29.71 8.65 5.89
C ALA A 167 29.72 7.27 6.57
N SER A 168 29.71 7.19 7.92
CA SER A 168 29.81 5.90 8.63
C SER A 168 28.74 4.88 8.22
N PRO A 169 27.43 5.22 8.12
CA PRO A 169 26.41 4.26 7.70
C PRO A 169 26.65 3.70 6.29
N TYR A 170 27.07 4.57 5.35
CA TYR A 170 27.35 4.17 3.98
C TYR A 170 28.54 3.21 3.89
N ILE A 171 29.66 3.58 4.49
CA ILE A 171 30.90 2.79 4.45
C ILE A 171 30.68 1.43 5.14
N PHE A 172 30.05 1.43 6.32
CA PHE A 172 29.72 0.22 7.06
C PHE A 172 28.84 -0.73 6.27
N CYS A 173 27.69 -0.24 5.77
CA CYS A 173 26.76 -1.07 4.99
C CYS A 173 27.40 -1.62 3.71
N LYS A 174 28.24 -0.84 3.04
CA LYS A 174 28.99 -1.29 1.85
C LYS A 174 29.95 -2.41 2.20
N THR A 175 30.69 -2.29 3.30
CA THR A 175 31.63 -3.30 3.75
C THR A 175 30.90 -4.59 4.16
N LEU A 176 29.88 -4.48 5.01
CA LEU A 176 29.13 -5.64 5.49
C LEU A 176 28.38 -6.37 4.35
N ARG A 177 27.96 -5.64 3.31
CA ARG A 177 27.24 -6.22 2.16
C ARG A 177 28.01 -7.36 1.48
N GLU A 178 29.34 -7.32 1.43
CA GLU A 178 30.14 -8.40 0.83
C GLU A 178 29.98 -9.70 1.62
N THR A 179 30.03 -9.61 2.96
CA THR A 179 29.79 -10.77 3.84
C THR A 179 28.35 -11.29 3.67
N ILE A 180 27.36 -10.40 3.62
CA ILE A 180 25.95 -10.77 3.38
C ILE A 180 25.77 -11.42 2.01
N THR A 181 26.49 -10.94 0.98
CA THR A 181 26.45 -11.52 -0.36
C THR A 181 26.96 -12.96 -0.36
N LEU A 182 28.01 -13.26 0.41
CA LEU A 182 28.51 -14.63 0.57
C LEU A 182 27.48 -15.53 1.25
N LEU A 183 26.80 -15.05 2.32
CA LEU A 183 25.70 -15.78 2.97
C LEU A 183 24.60 -16.15 1.98
N ARG A 184 24.17 -15.19 1.16
CA ARG A 184 23.14 -15.38 0.14
C ARG A 184 23.57 -16.35 -0.97
N ARG A 185 24.83 -16.29 -1.40
CA ARG A 185 25.39 -17.25 -2.37
C ARG A 185 25.39 -18.67 -1.84
N ARG A 186 25.47 -18.86 -0.52
CA ARG A 186 25.34 -20.18 0.14
C ARG A 186 23.88 -20.59 0.39
N GLY A 187 22.91 -19.85 -0.17
CA GLY A 187 21.49 -20.17 -0.08
C GLY A 187 20.80 -19.70 1.21
N ILE A 188 21.51 -19.01 2.10
CA ILE A 188 20.95 -18.52 3.35
C ILE A 188 20.02 -17.33 3.07
N ARG A 189 18.76 -17.44 3.48
CA ARG A 189 17.80 -16.35 3.44
C ARG A 189 18.09 -15.38 4.59
N VAL A 190 18.64 -14.22 4.25
CA VAL A 190 19.06 -13.21 5.23
C VAL A 190 18.63 -11.82 4.81
N ASN A 191 18.06 -11.05 5.75
CA ASN A 191 17.88 -9.59 5.67
C ASN A 191 18.90 -8.94 6.59
N CYS A 192 19.45 -7.78 6.17
CA CYS A 192 20.43 -7.05 6.94
C CYS A 192 20.09 -5.55 6.96
N TYR A 193 19.82 -5.04 8.13
CA TYR A 193 19.62 -3.61 8.36
C TYR A 193 20.68 -3.11 9.33
N MET A 194 21.68 -2.37 8.81
CA MET A 194 22.83 -1.91 9.59
C MET A 194 23.54 -3.11 10.26
N ASP A 195 23.58 -3.11 11.58
CA ASP A 195 24.16 -4.14 12.46
C ASP A 195 23.21 -5.28 12.85
N ASP A 196 21.92 -5.20 12.46
CA ASP A 196 20.91 -6.19 12.74
C ASP A 196 20.68 -7.14 11.55
N LEU A 197 20.86 -8.43 11.74
CA LEU A 197 20.61 -9.48 10.74
C LEU A 197 19.40 -10.34 11.17
N LEU A 198 18.55 -10.69 10.21
CA LEU A 198 17.48 -11.67 10.35
C LEU A 198 17.77 -12.85 9.45
N ILE A 199 17.83 -14.07 10.01
CA ILE A 199 18.04 -15.32 9.28
C ILE A 199 16.76 -16.13 9.29
N LEU A 200 16.45 -16.79 8.17
CA LEU A 200 15.22 -17.52 7.93
C LEU A 200 15.54 -18.95 7.46
N GLY A 201 14.87 -19.94 8.05
CA GLY A 201 14.88 -21.34 7.64
C GLY A 201 13.48 -21.89 7.47
N ARG A 202 13.32 -22.94 6.67
CA ARG A 202 12.03 -23.62 6.46
C ARG A 202 11.66 -24.52 7.63
N THR A 203 12.68 -25.09 8.28
CA THR A 203 12.55 -25.90 9.49
C THR A 203 13.41 -25.32 10.60
N LYS A 204 13.20 -25.79 11.81
CA LYS A 204 13.99 -25.38 12.98
C LYS A 204 15.46 -25.70 12.77
N GLU A 205 15.74 -26.89 12.24
CA GLU A 205 17.08 -27.41 11.98
C GLU A 205 17.79 -26.60 10.88
N GLU A 206 17.11 -26.32 9.75
CA GLU A 206 17.65 -25.50 8.68
C GLU A 206 17.99 -24.07 9.18
N CYS A 207 17.12 -23.47 10.00
CA CYS A 207 17.37 -22.16 10.57
C CYS A 207 18.57 -22.18 11.53
N ALA A 208 18.69 -23.20 12.37
CA ALA A 208 19.83 -23.38 13.29
C ALA A 208 21.15 -23.53 12.53
N GLU A 209 21.19 -24.37 11.50
CA GLU A 209 22.36 -24.57 10.65
C GLU A 209 22.76 -23.30 9.89
N ALA A 210 21.78 -22.61 9.29
CA ALA A 210 22.00 -21.34 8.62
C ALA A 210 22.56 -20.28 9.59
N THR A 211 22.09 -20.27 10.84
CA THR A 211 22.57 -19.36 11.88
C THR A 211 24.01 -19.66 12.28
N LEU A 212 24.33 -20.93 12.50
CA LEU A 212 25.71 -21.36 12.82
C LEU A 212 26.68 -21.06 11.68
N THR A 213 26.26 -21.28 10.43
CA THR A 213 27.04 -20.94 9.24
C THR A 213 27.25 -19.43 9.14
N ALA A 214 26.21 -18.63 9.42
CA ALA A 214 26.31 -17.18 9.41
C ALA A 214 27.25 -16.65 10.50
N LEU A 215 27.17 -17.19 11.72
CA LEU A 215 28.08 -16.85 12.82
C LEU A 215 29.52 -17.13 12.46
N LYS A 216 29.81 -18.29 11.88
CA LYS A 216 31.16 -18.69 11.43
C LYS A 216 31.68 -17.72 10.35
N ILE A 217 30.89 -17.46 9.32
CA ILE A 217 31.30 -16.53 8.24
C ILE A 217 31.54 -15.12 8.79
N LEU A 218 30.67 -14.61 9.68
CA LEU A 218 30.86 -13.33 10.32
C LEU A 218 32.20 -13.29 11.11
N GLU A 219 32.50 -14.34 11.86
CA GLU A 219 33.74 -14.46 12.62
C GLU A 219 34.96 -14.55 11.68
N ASP A 220 34.91 -15.37 10.63
CA ASP A 220 35.97 -15.54 9.63
C ASP A 220 36.29 -14.21 8.94
N PHE A 221 35.29 -13.32 8.72
CA PHE A 221 35.47 -11.96 8.20
C PHE A 221 35.88 -10.94 9.28
N GLY A 222 35.98 -11.36 10.55
CA GLY A 222 36.38 -10.53 11.67
C GLY A 222 35.26 -9.67 12.27
N TRP A 223 33.98 -9.92 11.94
CA TRP A 223 32.86 -9.27 12.59
C TRP A 223 32.64 -9.84 13.99
N LYS A 224 32.32 -8.99 14.95
CA LYS A 224 32.02 -9.38 16.33
C LYS A 224 30.54 -9.41 16.55
N VAL A 225 30.02 -10.55 17.00
CA VAL A 225 28.60 -10.72 17.33
C VAL A 225 28.35 -10.39 18.80
N ASN A 226 27.28 -9.69 19.07
CA ASN A 226 26.75 -9.43 20.41
C ASN A 226 25.81 -10.55 20.82
N LYS A 227 26.33 -11.59 21.45
CA LYS A 227 25.53 -12.76 21.86
C LYS A 227 24.39 -12.42 22.81
N GLU A 228 24.55 -11.40 23.66
CA GLU A 228 23.53 -11.01 24.66
C GLU A 228 22.30 -10.34 24.01
N LYS A 229 22.48 -9.66 22.89
CA LYS A 229 21.38 -9.02 22.16
C LYS A 229 20.86 -9.85 21.00
N SER A 230 21.59 -10.86 20.56
CA SER A 230 21.20 -11.76 19.50
C SER A 230 20.20 -12.79 20.01
N HIS A 231 19.22 -13.14 19.17
CA HIS A 231 18.31 -14.24 19.41
C HIS A 231 18.71 -15.40 18.50
N LEU A 232 19.56 -16.31 19.05
CA LEU A 232 20.19 -17.37 18.25
C LEU A 232 19.41 -18.69 18.26
N GLU A 233 18.39 -18.80 19.10
CA GLU A 233 17.50 -19.95 19.14
C GLU A 233 16.36 -19.77 18.13
N PRO A 234 16.17 -20.71 17.17
CA PRO A 234 15.12 -20.57 16.17
C PRO A 234 13.73 -20.50 16.79
N CYS A 235 12.94 -19.51 16.38
CA CYS A 235 11.56 -19.31 16.81
C CYS A 235 10.68 -18.85 15.64
N GLN A 236 9.37 -18.93 15.81
CA GLN A 236 8.39 -18.51 14.79
C GLN A 236 7.76 -17.15 15.12
N GLU A 237 8.01 -16.61 16.32
CA GLU A 237 7.67 -15.24 16.70
C GLU A 237 8.93 -14.52 17.16
N LEU A 238 9.29 -13.41 16.50
CA LEU A 238 10.51 -12.67 16.77
C LEU A 238 10.31 -11.16 16.62
N ASP A 239 10.90 -10.38 17.54
CA ASP A 239 11.00 -8.94 17.41
C ASP A 239 12.19 -8.54 16.54
N TYR A 240 11.93 -7.82 15.43
CA TYR A 240 12.94 -7.35 14.49
C TYR A 240 12.61 -5.95 13.97
N LEU A 241 13.59 -5.05 13.94
CA LEU A 241 13.46 -3.65 13.51
C LEU A 241 12.26 -2.91 14.11
N GLY A 242 11.88 -3.27 15.31
CA GLY A 242 10.78 -2.64 16.04
C GLY A 242 9.40 -3.13 15.66
N PHE A 243 9.31 -4.30 15.04
CA PHE A 243 8.09 -5.05 14.73
C PHE A 243 8.17 -6.45 15.32
N THR A 244 7.02 -7.03 15.61
CA THR A 244 6.91 -8.46 15.92
C THR A 244 6.52 -9.20 14.65
N ILE A 245 7.35 -10.14 14.21
CA ILE A 245 7.10 -11.03 13.07
C ILE A 245 6.58 -12.34 13.64
N ASN A 246 5.47 -12.87 13.11
CA ASN A 246 4.97 -14.21 13.42
C ASN A 246 4.74 -14.98 12.13
N THR A 247 5.23 -16.24 12.08
CA THR A 247 5.22 -17.11 10.89
C THR A 247 4.52 -18.44 11.13
N GLU A 248 3.98 -18.71 12.32
CA GLU A 248 3.30 -19.98 12.67
C GLU A 248 2.16 -20.32 11.70
N SER A 249 1.40 -19.30 11.32
CA SER A 249 0.37 -19.39 10.29
C SER A 249 0.73 -18.50 9.10
N THR A 250 -0.25 -17.86 8.47
CA THR A 250 0.01 -16.80 7.49
C THR A 250 0.93 -15.74 8.09
N PRO A 251 2.10 -15.48 7.50
CA PRO A 251 3.04 -14.54 8.09
C PRO A 251 2.44 -13.17 8.35
N THR A 252 2.66 -12.65 9.54
CA THR A 252 2.16 -11.35 9.98
C THR A 252 3.29 -10.46 10.46
N LEU A 253 3.09 -9.18 10.28
CA LEU A 253 3.93 -8.13 10.83
C LEU A 253 3.07 -7.29 11.77
N ALA A 254 3.45 -7.21 13.04
CA ALA A 254 2.69 -6.51 14.07
C ALA A 254 3.49 -5.36 14.69
N MET A 255 2.79 -4.32 15.13
CA MET A 255 3.35 -3.28 15.99
C MET A 255 3.63 -3.86 17.38
N GLN A 256 4.83 -3.63 17.92
CA GLN A 256 5.21 -4.05 19.27
C GLN A 256 4.25 -3.50 20.34
N LYS A 257 3.92 -4.30 21.34
CA LYS A 257 2.93 -3.99 22.40
C LYS A 257 3.25 -2.68 23.15
N GLU A 258 4.51 -2.42 23.43
CA GLU A 258 4.96 -1.21 24.12
C GLU A 258 4.74 0.06 23.31
N LYS A 259 5.06 0.01 22.00
CA LYS A 259 4.79 1.10 21.07
C LYS A 259 3.30 1.38 20.94
N LEU A 260 2.48 0.33 20.84
CA LEU A 260 1.03 0.42 20.78
C LEU A 260 0.48 1.14 22.02
N THR A 261 0.93 0.74 23.21
CA THR A 261 0.48 1.34 24.49
C THR A 261 0.84 2.83 24.58
N THR A 262 2.07 3.18 24.18
CA THR A 262 2.54 4.56 24.17
C THR A 262 1.76 5.41 23.17
N LEU A 263 1.55 4.90 21.95
CA LEU A 263 0.84 5.60 20.89
C LEU A 263 -0.63 5.84 21.27
N LYS A 264 -1.30 4.87 21.91
CA LYS A 264 -2.67 5.04 22.41
C LYS A 264 -2.81 6.15 23.45
N LYS A 265 -1.87 6.21 24.40
CA LYS A 265 -1.85 7.30 25.39
C LYS A 265 -1.71 8.65 24.70
N GLU A 266 -0.86 8.73 23.69
CA GLU A 266 -0.60 9.97 22.96
C GLU A 266 -1.82 10.39 22.11
N ILE A 267 -2.46 9.47 21.40
CA ILE A 267 -3.69 9.74 20.64
C ILE A 267 -4.79 10.30 21.55
N ARG A 268 -5.03 9.67 22.73
CA ARG A 268 -6.01 10.19 23.71
C ARG A 268 -5.71 11.62 24.15
N ARG A 269 -4.44 11.93 24.40
CA ARG A 269 -4.02 13.27 24.82
C ARG A 269 -4.22 14.30 23.69
N LEU A 270 -3.97 13.91 22.42
CA LEU A 270 -4.24 14.77 21.27
C LEU A 270 -5.73 15.04 21.11
N MET A 271 -6.57 14.01 21.28
CA MET A 271 -8.03 14.16 21.25
C MET A 271 -8.53 15.11 22.34
N SER A 272 -8.10 14.92 23.60
CA SER A 272 -8.50 15.79 24.71
C SER A 272 -8.07 17.25 24.49
N ALA A 273 -6.84 17.47 24.03
CA ALA A 273 -6.34 18.81 23.73
C ALA A 273 -7.10 19.49 22.59
N SER A 274 -7.50 18.74 21.56
CA SER A 274 -8.29 19.25 20.45
C SER A 274 -9.74 19.57 20.88
N GLN A 275 -10.37 18.70 21.65
CA GLN A 275 -11.74 18.91 22.17
C GLN A 275 -11.84 20.09 23.13
N SER A 276 -10.82 20.33 23.95
CA SER A 276 -10.75 21.49 24.85
C SER A 276 -10.28 22.78 24.18
N GLN A 277 -10.11 22.79 22.86
CA GLN A 277 -9.62 23.93 22.06
C GLN A 277 -8.28 24.52 22.53
N GLN A 278 -7.49 23.75 23.29
CA GLN A 278 -6.18 24.20 23.78
C GLN A 278 -5.10 24.22 22.68
N GLY A 279 -5.39 23.66 21.50
CA GLY A 279 -4.43 23.50 20.42
C GLY A 279 -3.37 22.40 20.72
N ILE A 280 -2.70 21.98 19.70
CA ILE A 280 -1.67 20.93 19.75
C ILE A 280 -0.37 21.52 19.21
N THR A 281 0.75 21.39 19.92
CA THR A 281 2.03 21.86 19.35
C THR A 281 2.41 21.06 18.11
N ALA A 282 2.92 21.75 17.08
CA ALA A 282 3.36 21.12 15.84
C ALA A 282 4.35 19.97 16.08
N ARG A 283 5.29 20.16 17.02
CA ARG A 283 6.26 19.14 17.45
C ARG A 283 5.60 17.87 17.96
N ARG A 284 4.54 18.01 18.73
CA ARG A 284 3.81 16.87 19.31
C ARG A 284 3.03 16.12 18.26
N LEU A 285 2.29 16.83 17.40
CA LEU A 285 1.58 16.23 16.28
C LEU A 285 2.54 15.51 15.33
N ALA A 286 3.67 16.16 14.97
CA ALA A 286 4.70 15.57 14.12
C ALA A 286 5.31 14.29 14.72
N ARG A 287 5.55 14.25 16.03
CA ARG A 287 6.05 13.04 16.73
C ARG A 287 5.05 11.91 16.63
N THR A 288 3.77 12.17 16.86
CA THR A 288 2.71 11.16 16.77
C THR A 288 2.57 10.63 15.34
N LEU A 289 2.53 11.52 14.35
CA LEU A 289 2.49 11.16 12.94
C LEU A 289 3.73 10.36 12.51
N GLY A 290 4.92 10.76 12.96
CA GLY A 290 6.14 10.01 12.72
C GLY A 290 6.08 8.59 13.28
N THR A 291 5.50 8.42 14.48
CA THR A 291 5.29 7.09 15.07
C THR A 291 4.27 6.27 14.28
N LEU A 292 3.15 6.85 13.84
CA LEU A 292 2.18 6.18 12.98
C LEU A 292 2.82 5.72 11.68
N ILE A 293 3.47 6.62 10.94
CA ILE A 293 4.09 6.33 9.65
C ILE A 293 5.21 5.30 9.77
N SER A 294 6.04 5.35 10.81
CA SER A 294 7.08 4.33 11.03
C SER A 294 6.51 2.92 11.23
N ASN A 295 5.26 2.82 11.69
CA ASN A 295 4.56 1.54 11.87
C ASN A 295 3.64 1.18 10.68
N SER A 296 3.61 1.97 9.61
CA SER A 296 2.78 1.69 8.41
C SER A 296 3.02 0.30 7.78
N PRO A 297 4.22 -0.32 7.85
CA PRO A 297 4.38 -1.69 7.37
C PRO A 297 3.53 -2.73 8.10
N ALA A 298 3.17 -2.48 9.36
CA ALA A 298 2.32 -3.36 10.18
C ALA A 298 0.86 -2.88 10.25
N VAL A 299 0.58 -1.62 9.89
CA VAL A 299 -0.73 -1.00 10.04
C VAL A 299 -1.16 -0.44 8.69
N GLU A 300 -1.87 -1.26 7.92
CA GLU A 300 -2.18 -1.00 6.51
C GLU A 300 -2.85 0.36 6.25
N PRO A 301 -3.88 0.81 7.00
CA PRO A 301 -4.57 2.07 6.70
C PRO A 301 -3.78 3.33 7.10
N THR A 302 -2.55 3.20 7.56
CA THR A 302 -1.78 4.35 8.06
C THR A 302 -1.65 5.49 7.04
N PRO A 303 -1.29 5.27 5.77
CA PRO A 303 -1.15 6.39 4.85
C PRO A 303 -2.46 7.13 4.61
N ILE A 304 -3.58 6.42 4.43
CA ILE A 304 -4.88 7.05 4.14
C ILE A 304 -5.48 7.74 5.36
N MET A 305 -5.25 7.19 6.56
CA MET A 305 -5.79 7.69 7.83
C MET A 305 -4.85 8.67 8.56
N THR A 306 -3.93 9.31 7.84
CA THR A 306 -3.05 10.37 8.36
C THR A 306 -2.97 11.59 7.44
N ARG A 307 -3.67 11.59 6.30
CA ARG A 307 -3.55 12.63 5.27
C ARG A 307 -4.03 14.00 5.74
N HIS A 308 -5.15 14.07 6.45
CA HIS A 308 -5.70 15.34 6.96
C HIS A 308 -4.88 15.83 8.17
N LEU A 309 -4.45 14.94 9.05
CA LEU A 309 -3.52 15.27 10.14
C LEU A 309 -2.20 15.87 9.61
N PHE A 310 -1.62 15.32 8.53
CA PHE A 310 -0.47 15.93 7.86
C PHE A 310 -0.80 17.28 7.21
N SER A 311 -2.00 17.45 6.67
CA SER A 311 -2.45 18.73 6.12
C SER A 311 -2.49 19.82 7.19
N CYS A 312 -3.02 19.50 8.39
CA CYS A 312 -2.99 20.40 9.54
C CYS A 312 -1.54 20.70 9.99
N LEU A 313 -0.66 19.69 9.99
CA LEU A 313 0.75 19.92 10.35
C LEU A 313 1.47 20.87 9.38
N LYS A 314 1.08 20.96 8.12
CA LYS A 314 1.65 21.90 7.14
C LYS A 314 1.36 23.37 7.44
N THR A 315 0.34 23.67 8.23
CA THR A 315 -0.02 25.05 8.60
C THR A 315 0.88 25.64 9.69
N LYS A 316 1.82 24.86 10.24
CA LYS A 316 2.73 25.32 11.29
C LYS A 316 3.59 26.51 10.86
N THR A 317 3.74 27.49 11.74
CA THR A 317 4.67 28.61 11.62
C THR A 317 6.01 28.32 12.32
N GLY A 318 6.02 27.38 13.26
CA GLY A 318 7.20 26.91 13.99
C GLY A 318 6.89 25.58 14.66
N TRP A 319 7.92 24.92 15.23
CA TRP A 319 7.74 23.61 15.87
C TRP A 319 6.95 23.68 17.18
N ASP A 320 6.95 24.81 17.86
CA ASP A 320 6.21 25.03 19.09
C ASP A 320 4.90 25.83 18.88
N SER A 321 4.56 26.16 17.60
CA SER A 321 3.27 26.77 17.26
C SER A 321 2.12 25.80 17.51
N LEU A 322 0.98 26.35 17.91
CA LEU A 322 -0.26 25.60 18.09
C LEU A 322 -0.91 25.30 16.75
N ILE A 323 -1.41 24.11 16.62
CA ILE A 323 -2.19 23.59 15.49
C ILE A 323 -3.58 23.22 16.00
N TYR A 324 -4.60 23.60 15.25
CA TYR A 324 -5.98 23.23 15.46
C TYR A 324 -6.38 22.23 14.39
N LEU A 325 -7.00 21.14 14.79
CA LEU A 325 -7.43 20.10 13.85
C LEU A 325 -8.78 20.48 13.24
N ASP A 326 -8.89 20.33 11.92
CA ASP A 326 -10.18 20.42 11.22
C ASP A 326 -11.01 19.13 11.42
N GLU A 327 -12.26 19.15 10.98
CA GLU A 327 -13.19 18.01 11.13
C GLU A 327 -12.63 16.72 10.51
N ASP A 328 -12.06 16.81 9.29
CA ASP A 328 -11.48 15.67 8.59
C ASP A 328 -10.29 15.06 9.40
N ALA A 329 -9.46 15.92 10.03
CA ALA A 329 -8.34 15.47 10.86
C ALA A 329 -8.82 14.89 12.20
N MET A 330 -9.89 15.43 12.78
CA MET A 330 -10.53 14.88 13.98
C MET A 330 -11.15 13.51 13.70
N GLU A 331 -11.78 13.32 12.54
CA GLU A 331 -12.28 12.01 12.10
C GLU A 331 -11.14 10.99 12.01
N GLU A 332 -10.00 11.35 11.41
CA GLU A 332 -8.81 10.47 11.35
C GLU A 332 -8.32 10.12 12.77
N LEU A 333 -8.24 11.10 13.66
CA LEU A 333 -7.74 10.89 15.03
C LEU A 333 -8.70 9.99 15.85
N SER A 334 -10.02 10.19 15.71
CA SER A 334 -11.05 9.37 16.34
C SER A 334 -10.98 7.92 15.84
N TRP A 335 -10.83 7.75 14.52
CA TRP A 335 -10.63 6.44 13.93
C TRP A 335 -9.41 5.72 14.53
N TRP A 336 -8.28 6.40 14.69
CA TRP A 336 -7.09 5.85 15.32
C TRP A 336 -7.32 5.44 16.77
N HIS A 337 -8.06 6.25 17.52
CA HIS A 337 -8.39 5.95 18.91
C HIS A 337 -9.17 4.63 19.04
N GLU A 338 -10.14 4.42 18.17
CA GLU A 338 -11.04 3.27 18.19
C GLU A 338 -10.37 2.02 17.62
N ASN A 339 -9.66 2.14 16.52
CA ASN A 339 -9.30 1.03 15.66
C ASN A 339 -7.85 0.55 15.77
N ILE A 340 -6.94 1.29 16.41
CA ILE A 340 -5.51 0.94 16.44
C ILE A 340 -5.22 -0.44 17.05
N ARG A 341 -6.09 -0.98 17.91
CA ARG A 341 -5.94 -2.34 18.46
C ARG A 341 -6.22 -3.41 17.43
N THR A 342 -7.27 -3.21 16.64
CA THR A 342 -7.71 -4.15 15.60
C THR A 342 -6.73 -4.19 14.43
N TRP A 343 -6.23 -3.02 14.02
CA TRP A 343 -5.34 -2.85 12.87
C TRP A 343 -3.84 -2.91 13.20
N ARG A 344 -3.47 -3.38 14.37
CA ARG A 344 -2.06 -3.41 14.82
C ARG A 344 -1.14 -4.37 14.07
N ALA A 345 -1.70 -5.27 13.28
CA ALA A 345 -0.97 -6.29 12.53
C ALA A 345 -1.55 -6.44 11.12
N THR A 346 -0.69 -6.77 10.16
CA THR A 346 -1.08 -7.06 8.77
C THR A 346 -0.42 -8.34 8.29
N SER A 347 -1.14 -9.10 7.44
CA SER A 347 -0.55 -10.21 6.70
C SER A 347 0.49 -9.71 5.71
N VAL A 348 1.60 -10.43 5.60
CA VAL A 348 2.71 -10.09 4.69
C VAL A 348 2.85 -11.08 3.54
N SER A 349 1.88 -11.95 3.33
CA SER A 349 1.86 -12.87 2.20
C SER A 349 2.02 -12.13 0.88
N GLN A 350 2.74 -12.75 -0.05
CA GLN A 350 2.78 -12.24 -1.42
C GLN A 350 1.38 -12.37 -2.03
N ILE A 351 0.77 -11.22 -2.32
CA ILE A 351 -0.54 -11.17 -2.94
C ILE A 351 -0.33 -11.19 -4.45
N THR A 352 -0.65 -12.32 -5.08
CA THR A 352 -0.78 -12.40 -6.53
C THR A 352 -2.18 -11.93 -6.92
N PRO A 353 -2.31 -10.97 -7.85
CA PRO A 353 -3.62 -10.58 -8.34
C PRO A 353 -4.38 -11.79 -8.92
N THR A 354 -5.63 -11.91 -8.52
CA THR A 354 -6.52 -12.99 -8.98
C THR A 354 -7.51 -12.53 -10.04
N MET A 355 -7.65 -11.21 -10.22
CA MET A 355 -8.62 -10.61 -11.12
C MET A 355 -8.16 -9.23 -11.61
N VAL A 356 -8.48 -8.88 -12.85
CA VAL A 356 -8.14 -7.58 -13.43
C VAL A 356 -9.40 -6.71 -13.53
N LEU A 357 -9.32 -5.49 -13.00
CA LEU A 357 -10.31 -4.43 -13.16
C LEU A 357 -9.68 -3.32 -14.03
N THR A 358 -10.37 -2.90 -15.10
CA THR A 358 -9.91 -1.79 -15.95
C THR A 358 -10.96 -0.68 -15.91
N THR A 359 -10.53 0.57 -15.76
CA THR A 359 -11.44 1.73 -15.66
C THR A 359 -10.99 2.87 -16.56
N ASP A 360 -11.96 3.69 -16.96
CA ASP A 360 -11.76 4.92 -17.71
C ASP A 360 -12.83 5.96 -17.37
N ALA A 361 -12.51 7.25 -17.52
CA ALA A 361 -13.44 8.35 -17.27
C ALA A 361 -13.35 9.45 -18.32
N SER A 362 -14.43 9.68 -19.04
CA SER A 362 -14.61 10.84 -19.92
C SER A 362 -15.01 12.11 -19.14
N LYS A 363 -15.36 13.16 -19.86
CA LYS A 363 -15.95 14.37 -19.24
C LYS A 363 -17.33 14.09 -18.66
N THR A 364 -18.11 13.25 -19.30
CA THR A 364 -19.54 13.05 -19.02
C THR A 364 -19.86 11.73 -18.35
N GLY A 365 -19.02 10.70 -18.52
CA GLY A 365 -19.30 9.36 -18.01
C GLY A 365 -18.04 8.58 -17.65
N TRP A 366 -18.24 7.39 -17.16
CA TRP A 366 -17.21 6.44 -16.79
C TRP A 366 -17.53 5.05 -17.31
N GLY A 367 -16.52 4.23 -17.46
CA GLY A 367 -16.66 2.85 -17.86
C GLY A 367 -15.68 1.94 -17.14
N ALA A 368 -16.07 0.69 -16.92
CA ALA A 368 -15.21 -0.31 -16.31
C ALA A 368 -15.46 -1.70 -16.91
N THR A 369 -14.39 -2.49 -16.92
CA THR A 369 -14.43 -3.90 -17.31
C THR A 369 -13.78 -4.74 -16.24
N LEU A 370 -14.39 -5.88 -15.91
CA LEU A 370 -13.86 -6.88 -15.02
C LEU A 370 -13.41 -8.10 -15.83
N GLU A 371 -12.32 -8.75 -15.44
CA GLU A 371 -11.88 -9.99 -16.04
C GLU A 371 -13.00 -11.03 -16.01
N GLY A 372 -13.23 -11.73 -17.16
CA GLY A 372 -14.40 -12.57 -17.34
C GLY A 372 -15.50 -11.92 -18.19
N GLY A 373 -15.32 -10.65 -18.62
CA GLY A 373 -16.17 -9.96 -19.60
C GLY A 373 -17.29 -9.12 -19.01
N ALA A 374 -17.45 -9.06 -17.69
CA ALA A 374 -18.41 -8.16 -17.05
C ALA A 374 -18.03 -6.71 -17.31
N THR A 375 -19.00 -5.88 -17.68
CA THR A 375 -18.82 -4.46 -17.96
C THR A 375 -19.85 -3.61 -17.25
N THR A 376 -19.45 -2.41 -16.83
CA THR A 376 -20.37 -1.42 -16.27
C THR A 376 -19.96 -0.03 -16.75
N HIS A 377 -20.93 0.87 -16.86
CA HIS A 377 -20.69 2.26 -17.22
C HIS A 377 -21.91 3.11 -16.87
N ASP A 378 -21.70 4.40 -16.66
CA ASP A 378 -22.79 5.37 -16.42
C ASP A 378 -22.31 6.81 -16.67
N PHE A 379 -23.26 7.73 -16.59
CA PHE A 379 -22.98 9.16 -16.62
C PHE A 379 -22.63 9.66 -15.23
N PHE A 380 -21.67 10.57 -15.17
CA PHE A 380 -21.45 11.33 -13.97
C PHE A 380 -22.61 12.32 -13.75
N ASN A 381 -22.99 12.51 -12.49
CA ASN A 381 -23.86 13.64 -12.15
C ASN A 381 -23.17 14.99 -12.46
N PRO A 382 -23.90 16.08 -12.61
CA PRO A 382 -23.34 17.38 -13.00
C PRO A 382 -22.19 17.85 -12.12
N ASP A 383 -22.23 17.59 -10.81
CA ASP A 383 -21.18 18.00 -9.88
C ASP A 383 -19.85 17.28 -10.15
N ILE A 384 -19.90 16.01 -10.49
CA ILE A 384 -18.70 15.22 -10.84
C ILE A 384 -18.17 15.63 -12.22
N GLN A 385 -19.04 15.93 -13.19
CA GLN A 385 -18.64 16.40 -14.52
C GLN A 385 -17.82 17.71 -14.45
N MET A 386 -18.10 18.56 -13.46
CA MET A 386 -17.38 19.83 -13.24
C MET A 386 -16.04 19.65 -12.51
N ARG A 387 -15.74 18.46 -12.02
CA ARG A 387 -14.46 18.17 -11.35
C ARG A 387 -13.32 17.96 -12.36
N SER A 388 -12.08 17.97 -11.86
CA SER A 388 -10.89 17.71 -12.68
C SER A 388 -10.90 16.28 -13.26
N SER A 389 -10.18 16.05 -14.37
CA SER A 389 -10.01 14.72 -14.95
C SER A 389 -9.52 13.72 -13.91
N ASN A 390 -8.47 14.06 -13.14
CA ASN A 390 -7.95 13.18 -12.07
C ASN A 390 -9.00 12.81 -11.02
N TYR A 391 -9.93 13.73 -10.71
CA TYR A 391 -11.03 13.42 -9.80
C TYR A 391 -12.00 12.43 -10.41
N ARG A 392 -12.42 12.66 -11.67
CA ARG A 392 -13.36 11.79 -12.38
C ARG A 392 -12.79 10.39 -12.56
N GLU A 393 -11.52 10.27 -12.95
CA GLU A 393 -10.82 8.99 -13.07
C GLU A 393 -10.78 8.22 -11.75
N LEU A 394 -10.39 8.90 -10.67
CA LEU A 394 -10.37 8.26 -9.36
C LEU A 394 -11.78 7.90 -8.86
N TYR A 395 -12.77 8.74 -9.17
CA TYR A 395 -14.17 8.47 -8.81
C TYR A 395 -14.77 7.32 -9.62
N ALA A 396 -14.37 7.16 -10.89
CA ALA A 396 -14.74 6.01 -11.73
C ALA A 396 -14.27 4.69 -11.10
N ILE A 397 -13.08 4.67 -10.49
CA ILE A 397 -12.58 3.48 -9.76
C ILE A 397 -13.51 3.17 -8.58
N PHE A 398 -13.94 4.18 -7.82
CA PHE A 398 -14.89 3.99 -6.72
C PHE A 398 -16.20 3.39 -7.20
N LEU A 399 -16.77 3.92 -8.28
CA LEU A 399 -18.02 3.43 -8.86
C LEU A 399 -17.87 2.00 -9.39
N ALA A 400 -16.75 1.69 -10.06
CA ALA A 400 -16.46 0.35 -10.55
C ALA A 400 -16.34 -0.68 -9.43
N VAL A 401 -15.60 -0.36 -8.35
CA VAL A 401 -15.49 -1.21 -7.15
C VAL A 401 -16.85 -1.43 -6.52
N SER A 402 -17.69 -0.39 -6.43
CA SER A 402 -19.04 -0.47 -5.87
C SER A 402 -19.97 -1.32 -6.75
N ALA A 403 -19.90 -1.16 -8.07
CA ALA A 403 -20.73 -1.93 -9.02
C ALA A 403 -20.38 -3.43 -9.00
N PHE A 404 -19.09 -3.75 -8.90
CA PHE A 404 -18.62 -5.15 -8.92
C PHE A 404 -18.43 -5.75 -7.52
N GLN A 405 -18.95 -5.15 -6.44
CA GLN A 405 -18.69 -5.56 -5.06
C GLN A 405 -18.90 -7.06 -4.77
N ASN A 406 -19.89 -7.69 -5.41
CA ASN A 406 -20.17 -9.12 -5.22
C ASN A 406 -19.13 -10.02 -5.91
N GLN A 407 -18.70 -9.64 -7.11
CA GLN A 407 -17.75 -10.40 -7.92
C GLN A 407 -16.33 -10.31 -7.36
N ILE A 408 -15.98 -9.15 -6.81
CA ILE A 408 -14.63 -8.88 -6.28
C ILE A 408 -14.45 -9.31 -4.82
N ARG A 409 -15.47 -9.81 -4.17
CA ARG A 409 -15.41 -10.24 -2.76
C ARG A 409 -14.31 -11.27 -2.53
N GLY A 410 -13.37 -10.96 -1.62
CA GLY A 410 -12.23 -11.82 -1.29
C GLY A 410 -11.14 -11.88 -2.37
N GLN A 411 -11.25 -11.10 -3.45
CA GLN A 411 -10.30 -11.12 -4.56
C GLN A 411 -9.14 -10.14 -4.39
N HIS A 412 -8.05 -10.45 -5.08
CA HIS A 412 -6.88 -9.57 -5.18
C HIS A 412 -6.88 -8.90 -6.55
N LEU A 413 -7.27 -7.62 -6.59
CA LEU A 413 -7.50 -6.90 -7.83
C LEU A 413 -6.23 -6.23 -8.35
N LEU A 414 -5.97 -6.40 -9.66
CA LEU A 414 -5.07 -5.56 -10.43
C LEU A 414 -5.91 -4.52 -11.19
N LEU A 415 -5.90 -3.29 -10.71
CA LEU A 415 -6.50 -2.16 -11.42
C LEU A 415 -5.59 -1.71 -12.56
N ARG A 416 -6.13 -1.61 -13.76
CA ARG A 416 -5.50 -0.97 -14.92
C ARG A 416 -6.20 0.36 -15.20
N THR A 417 -5.46 1.43 -15.26
CA THR A 417 -5.94 2.80 -15.56
C THR A 417 -4.87 3.55 -16.33
N ASP A 418 -5.26 4.39 -17.27
CA ASP A 418 -4.35 5.27 -17.99
C ASP A 418 -4.01 6.54 -17.21
N ASN A 419 -4.69 6.79 -16.08
CA ASN A 419 -4.45 7.93 -15.22
C ASN A 419 -3.36 7.65 -14.18
N ILE A 420 -2.15 8.18 -14.42
CA ILE A 420 -0.99 8.05 -13.53
C ILE A 420 -1.30 8.58 -12.12
N THR A 421 -2.07 9.67 -11.99
CA THR A 421 -2.45 10.23 -10.69
C THR A 421 -3.29 9.24 -9.90
N SER A 422 -4.28 8.63 -10.53
CA SER A 422 -5.12 7.60 -9.90
C SER A 422 -4.30 6.40 -9.43
N MET A 423 -3.37 5.92 -10.27
CA MET A 423 -2.45 4.84 -9.90
C MET A 423 -1.64 5.19 -8.63
N TYR A 424 -1.08 6.41 -8.56
CA TYR A 424 -0.33 6.84 -7.38
C TYR A 424 -1.21 6.97 -6.13
N TYR A 425 -2.45 7.48 -6.27
CA TYR A 425 -3.38 7.62 -5.13
C TYR A 425 -3.85 6.27 -4.59
N ILE A 426 -4.03 5.26 -5.44
CA ILE A 426 -4.37 3.91 -5.01
C ILE A 426 -3.17 3.25 -4.31
N ASN A 427 -2.01 3.20 -4.98
CA ASN A 427 -0.83 2.51 -4.45
C ASN A 427 -0.22 3.21 -3.23
N GLY A 428 -0.30 4.54 -3.16
CA GLY A 428 0.18 5.37 -2.05
C GLY A 428 -0.85 5.59 -0.94
N GLN A 429 -2.06 5.03 -1.11
CA GLN A 429 -3.19 5.29 -0.22
C GLN A 429 -3.36 6.80 0.02
N GLY A 430 -3.67 7.54 -1.05
CA GLY A 430 -3.79 8.98 -1.06
C GLY A 430 -2.54 9.72 -1.54
N GLY A 431 -2.62 11.05 -1.57
CA GLY A 431 -1.62 11.96 -2.12
C GLY A 431 -1.73 13.38 -1.55
N PRO A 432 -1.17 14.39 -2.26
CA PRO A 432 -1.08 15.75 -1.73
C PRO A 432 -2.39 16.55 -1.72
N HIS A 433 -3.39 16.18 -2.54
CA HIS A 433 -4.61 16.98 -2.72
C HIS A 433 -5.77 16.47 -1.86
N LYS A 434 -6.32 17.32 -0.99
CA LYS A 434 -7.40 16.99 -0.04
C LYS A 434 -8.63 16.35 -0.71
N HIS A 435 -9.12 16.94 -1.81
CA HIS A 435 -10.32 16.47 -2.49
C HIS A 435 -10.14 15.06 -3.12
N LEU A 436 -8.94 14.74 -3.62
CA LEU A 436 -8.64 13.39 -4.13
C LEU A 436 -8.45 12.38 -2.99
N ASN A 437 -7.94 12.81 -1.83
CA ASN A 437 -7.82 11.94 -0.66
C ASN A 437 -9.17 11.43 -0.17
N LYS A 438 -10.23 12.27 -0.23
CA LYS A 438 -11.59 11.84 0.11
C LYS A 438 -12.05 10.68 -0.79
N VAL A 439 -11.81 10.76 -2.09
CA VAL A 439 -12.16 9.67 -3.01
C VAL A 439 -11.29 8.43 -2.78
N ALA A 440 -9.98 8.59 -2.59
CA ALA A 440 -9.08 7.48 -2.29
C ALA A 440 -9.49 6.76 -0.99
N LYS A 441 -9.96 7.49 0.02
CA LYS A 441 -10.51 6.94 1.26
C LYS A 441 -11.78 6.11 1.02
N LEU A 442 -12.70 6.60 0.17
CA LEU A 442 -13.90 5.85 -0.22
C LEU A 442 -13.52 4.52 -0.91
N ILE A 443 -12.58 4.56 -1.88
CA ILE A 443 -12.11 3.37 -2.58
C ILE A 443 -11.48 2.38 -1.59
N PHE A 444 -10.59 2.85 -0.72
CA PHE A 444 -9.93 1.99 0.28
C PHE A 444 -10.96 1.24 1.12
N TRP A 445 -11.95 1.94 1.67
CA TRP A 445 -12.96 1.32 2.52
C TRP A 445 -13.93 0.43 1.75
N ALA A 446 -14.33 0.81 0.52
CA ALA A 446 -15.17 -0.04 -0.34
C ALA A 446 -14.48 -1.39 -0.64
N VAL A 447 -13.19 -1.37 -0.95
CA VAL A 447 -12.38 -2.59 -1.17
C VAL A 447 -12.27 -3.42 0.11
N LYS A 448 -12.04 -2.79 1.27
CA LYS A 448 -11.95 -3.50 2.56
C LYS A 448 -13.27 -4.10 3.01
N GLN A 449 -14.38 -3.44 2.76
CA GLN A 449 -15.72 -3.92 3.10
C GLN A 449 -16.06 -5.27 2.45
N VAL A 450 -15.55 -5.52 1.26
CA VAL A 450 -15.70 -6.79 0.55
C VAL A 450 -14.51 -7.75 0.74
N ASN A 451 -13.64 -7.46 1.71
CA ASN A 451 -12.43 -8.25 2.00
C ASN A 451 -11.53 -8.46 0.78
N ALA A 452 -11.47 -7.48 -0.11
CA ALA A 452 -10.61 -7.48 -1.29
C ALA A 452 -9.32 -6.69 -1.05
N SER A 453 -8.38 -6.78 -1.99
CA SER A 453 -7.23 -5.90 -2.07
C SER A 453 -7.11 -5.30 -3.47
N LEU A 454 -6.51 -4.11 -3.59
CA LEU A 454 -6.40 -3.37 -4.84
C LEU A 454 -4.97 -2.86 -5.03
N LYS A 455 -4.38 -3.20 -6.17
CA LYS A 455 -3.09 -2.66 -6.62
C LYS A 455 -3.27 -2.09 -8.02
N ALA A 456 -2.77 -0.89 -8.28
CA ALA A 456 -2.93 -0.23 -9.56
C ALA A 456 -1.65 -0.31 -10.41
N LEU A 457 -1.83 -0.51 -11.71
CA LEU A 457 -0.81 -0.37 -12.75
C LEU A 457 -1.28 0.64 -13.80
N HIS A 458 -0.33 1.40 -14.34
CA HIS A 458 -0.59 2.26 -15.48
C HIS A 458 -0.75 1.40 -16.75
N LEU A 459 -1.81 1.65 -17.49
CA LEU A 459 -2.08 1.12 -18.81
C LEU A 459 -2.04 2.29 -19.80
N PRO A 460 -1.22 2.25 -20.88
CA PRO A 460 -1.27 3.28 -21.91
C PRO A 460 -2.69 3.44 -22.49
N GLY A 461 -3.12 4.68 -22.73
CA GLY A 461 -4.51 4.99 -23.14
C GLY A 461 -4.94 4.31 -24.45
N ASP A 462 -4.00 4.09 -25.38
CA ASP A 462 -4.22 3.35 -26.62
C ASP A 462 -4.57 1.86 -26.39
N LEU A 463 -4.21 1.30 -25.24
CA LEU A 463 -4.54 -0.06 -24.82
C LEU A 463 -5.80 -0.13 -23.93
N ASN A 464 -6.32 1.03 -23.48
CA ASN A 464 -7.52 1.11 -22.62
C ASN A 464 -8.84 1.19 -23.43
N THR A 465 -8.87 0.62 -24.61
CA THR A 465 -9.93 0.81 -25.63
C THR A 465 -11.33 0.51 -25.12
N ARG A 466 -11.51 -0.61 -24.42
CA ARG A 466 -12.85 -1.05 -24.01
C ARG A 466 -13.46 -0.20 -22.89
N ALA A 467 -12.67 0.20 -21.90
CA ALA A 467 -13.16 1.08 -20.83
C ALA A 467 -13.38 2.51 -21.36
N ASP A 468 -12.53 3.00 -22.28
CA ASP A 468 -12.70 4.30 -22.96
C ASP A 468 -13.99 4.32 -23.80
N GLU A 469 -14.27 3.28 -24.60
CA GLU A 469 -15.55 3.16 -25.30
C GLU A 469 -16.75 3.24 -24.35
N LEU A 470 -16.68 2.54 -23.24
CA LEU A 470 -17.75 2.52 -22.23
C LEU A 470 -17.93 3.90 -21.56
N SER A 471 -16.84 4.62 -21.30
CA SER A 471 -16.88 5.95 -20.69
C SER A 471 -17.51 7.03 -21.59
N ARG A 472 -17.52 6.81 -22.91
CA ARG A 472 -18.01 7.76 -23.95
C ARG A 472 -19.39 7.43 -24.50
N LEU A 473 -20.05 6.37 -24.02
CA LEU A 473 -21.33 5.94 -24.54
C LEU A 473 -22.44 6.99 -24.29
N ASN A 474 -23.09 7.37 -25.39
CA ASN A 474 -24.17 8.35 -25.41
C ASN A 474 -25.49 7.73 -24.86
N PRO A 475 -26.25 8.45 -24.00
CA PRO A 475 -27.50 7.97 -23.40
C PRO A 475 -28.68 7.85 -24.38
N SER A 476 -28.49 8.23 -25.64
CA SER A 476 -29.58 8.43 -26.61
C SER A 476 -30.30 7.14 -27.07
N THR A 477 -29.99 5.97 -26.50
CA THR A 477 -30.55 4.68 -26.92
C THR A 477 -31.43 3.96 -25.88
N GLU A 478 -31.66 4.57 -24.71
CA GLU A 478 -32.55 3.98 -23.71
C GLU A 478 -34.01 4.37 -23.96
N TRP A 479 -34.88 3.37 -23.90
CA TRP A 479 -36.31 3.54 -24.07
C TRP A 479 -37.06 2.75 -22.98
N SER A 480 -38.29 3.17 -22.68
CA SER A 480 -39.14 2.57 -21.66
C SER A 480 -40.46 2.16 -22.27
N LEU A 481 -41.11 1.17 -21.66
CA LEU A 481 -42.47 0.80 -21.99
C LEU A 481 -43.47 1.68 -21.21
N HIS A 482 -44.56 2.08 -21.86
CA HIS A 482 -45.60 2.86 -21.18
C HIS A 482 -46.24 2.02 -20.06
N PRO A 483 -46.52 2.62 -18.88
CA PRO A 483 -47.11 1.87 -17.74
C PRO A 483 -48.41 1.14 -18.06
N THR A 484 -49.26 1.70 -18.92
CA THR A 484 -50.52 1.03 -19.33
C THR A 484 -50.29 -0.28 -20.09
N THR A 485 -49.27 -0.32 -20.95
CA THR A 485 -48.88 -1.55 -21.67
C THR A 485 -48.27 -2.56 -20.71
N PHE A 486 -47.47 -2.09 -19.75
CA PHE A 486 -46.95 -2.95 -18.69
C PHE A 486 -48.11 -3.59 -17.87
N THR A 487 -49.14 -2.80 -17.50
CA THR A 487 -50.31 -3.30 -16.79
C THR A 487 -51.03 -4.40 -17.59
N GLN A 488 -51.11 -4.30 -18.93
CA GLN A 488 -51.66 -5.35 -19.77
C GLN A 488 -50.84 -6.63 -19.71
N LEU A 489 -49.47 -6.51 -19.71
CA LEU A 489 -48.58 -7.66 -19.57
C LEU A 489 -48.66 -8.27 -18.16
N GLU A 490 -48.81 -7.43 -17.13
CA GLU A 490 -49.05 -7.88 -15.75
C GLU A 490 -50.32 -8.69 -15.61
N THR A 491 -51.40 -8.25 -16.23
CA THR A 491 -52.69 -8.97 -16.24
C THR A 491 -52.58 -10.31 -16.96
N ARG A 492 -51.75 -10.39 -18.01
CA ARG A 492 -51.62 -11.58 -18.84
C ARG A 492 -50.63 -12.61 -18.31
N TRP A 493 -49.44 -12.15 -17.82
CA TRP A 493 -48.32 -13.03 -17.47
C TRP A 493 -47.71 -12.74 -16.07
N GLY A 494 -48.33 -11.82 -15.33
CA GLY A 494 -47.87 -11.46 -13.99
C GLY A 494 -48.31 -12.41 -12.87
N PRO A 495 -48.00 -12.11 -11.61
CA PRO A 495 -47.23 -10.94 -11.23
C PRO A 495 -45.73 -11.11 -11.56
N HIS A 496 -45.13 -10.07 -12.19
CA HIS A 496 -43.69 -10.02 -12.35
C HIS A 496 -43.04 -9.61 -11.04
N THR A 497 -41.83 -10.12 -10.75
CA THR A 497 -41.16 -9.93 -9.46
C THR A 497 -40.03 -8.97 -9.53
N VAL A 498 -39.29 -8.91 -10.66
CA VAL A 498 -38.11 -8.06 -10.84
C VAL A 498 -38.04 -7.50 -12.27
N ASP A 499 -37.80 -6.19 -12.39
CA ASP A 499 -37.48 -5.53 -13.64
C ASP A 499 -35.94 -5.57 -13.87
N ARG A 500 -35.52 -6.38 -14.83
CA ARG A 500 -34.10 -6.72 -15.00
C ARG A 500 -33.28 -5.66 -15.70
N PHE A 501 -33.88 -4.72 -16.43
CA PHE A 501 -33.17 -3.70 -17.20
C PHE A 501 -33.82 -2.32 -17.02
N ALA A 502 -33.69 -1.75 -15.82
CA ALA A 502 -34.30 -0.47 -15.49
C ALA A 502 -33.32 0.48 -14.78
N THR A 503 -33.79 1.69 -14.54
CA THR A 503 -33.13 2.75 -13.80
C THR A 503 -34.12 3.33 -12.77
N ASP A 504 -33.67 4.20 -11.88
CA ASP A 504 -34.52 4.94 -10.93
C ASP A 504 -35.61 5.81 -11.61
N LYS A 505 -35.48 6.03 -12.94
CA LYS A 505 -36.40 6.86 -13.73
C LYS A 505 -37.41 6.10 -14.57
N ASN A 506 -37.13 4.83 -14.89
CA ASN A 506 -37.94 4.07 -15.84
C ASN A 506 -38.34 2.66 -15.35
N HIS A 507 -38.04 2.31 -14.10
CA HIS A 507 -38.46 1.02 -13.53
C HIS A 507 -39.99 0.93 -13.45
N LEU A 508 -40.50 -0.25 -13.81
CA LEU A 508 -41.92 -0.53 -13.80
C LEU A 508 -42.33 -1.42 -12.59
N LEU A 509 -41.34 -1.96 -11.87
CA LEU A 509 -41.50 -2.74 -10.64
C LEU A 509 -40.71 -2.12 -9.50
N PRO A 510 -41.12 -2.29 -8.23
CA PRO A 510 -40.38 -1.80 -7.07
C PRO A 510 -38.99 -2.43 -6.95
N ARG A 511 -38.83 -3.71 -7.34
CA ARG A 511 -37.57 -4.42 -7.41
C ARG A 511 -37.05 -4.34 -8.84
N TYR A 512 -35.86 -3.77 -9.01
CA TYR A 512 -35.25 -3.67 -10.33
C TYR A 512 -33.72 -3.81 -10.29
N ASN A 513 -33.14 -4.26 -11.38
CA ASN A 513 -31.71 -4.28 -11.57
C ASN A 513 -31.31 -3.16 -12.53
N ALA A 514 -30.44 -2.27 -12.03
CA ALA A 514 -29.89 -1.22 -12.84
C ALA A 514 -28.69 -1.72 -13.65
N ARG A 515 -28.54 -1.18 -14.84
CA ARG A 515 -27.36 -1.46 -15.66
C ARG A 515 -26.08 -0.95 -15.01
N PHE A 516 -26.19 0.12 -14.24
CA PHE A 516 -25.13 0.85 -13.58
C PHE A 516 -25.41 0.93 -12.09
N PHE A 517 -24.41 1.32 -11.31
CA PHE A 517 -24.60 1.50 -9.87
C PHE A 517 -25.71 2.54 -9.59
N ASP A 518 -26.78 2.07 -9.00
CA ASP A 518 -27.92 2.85 -8.53
C ASP A 518 -28.20 2.45 -7.08
N PRO A 519 -28.11 3.40 -6.11
CA PRO A 519 -28.37 3.12 -4.70
C PRO A 519 -29.78 2.61 -4.39
N LYS A 520 -30.75 2.86 -5.29
CA LYS A 520 -32.14 2.43 -5.15
C LYS A 520 -32.41 1.08 -5.81
N ALA A 521 -31.54 0.63 -6.71
CA ALA A 521 -31.68 -0.66 -7.36
C ALA A 521 -31.34 -1.80 -6.41
N GLU A 522 -32.06 -2.93 -6.56
CA GLU A 522 -31.74 -4.15 -5.81
C GLU A 522 -30.35 -4.70 -6.13
N ALA A 523 -29.93 -4.58 -7.39
CA ALA A 523 -28.60 -5.00 -7.82
C ALA A 523 -28.15 -4.27 -9.10
N THR A 524 -26.85 -4.30 -9.34
CA THR A 524 -26.25 -3.80 -10.58
C THR A 524 -25.99 -4.95 -11.54
N ASP A 525 -26.17 -4.71 -12.83
CA ASP A 525 -26.04 -5.64 -13.95
C ASP A 525 -26.87 -6.92 -13.81
N ALA A 526 -28.03 -6.92 -14.46
CA ALA A 526 -28.96 -8.03 -14.48
C ALA A 526 -28.33 -9.35 -14.97
N MET A 527 -27.33 -9.28 -15.86
CA MET A 527 -26.68 -10.46 -16.41
C MET A 527 -25.83 -11.20 -15.37
N LEU A 528 -25.41 -10.51 -14.31
CA LEU A 528 -24.65 -11.08 -13.20
C LEU A 528 -25.56 -11.64 -12.08
N GLN A 529 -26.87 -11.36 -12.13
CA GLN A 529 -27.83 -11.83 -11.13
C GLN A 529 -28.41 -13.20 -11.50
N THR A 530 -28.84 -13.96 -10.50
CA THR A 530 -29.60 -15.21 -10.70
C THR A 530 -31.05 -14.89 -11.01
N TRP A 531 -31.60 -15.48 -12.08
CA TRP A 531 -32.97 -15.26 -12.52
C TRP A 531 -33.93 -16.39 -12.14
N THR A 532 -33.41 -17.47 -11.61
CA THR A 532 -34.22 -18.63 -11.14
C THR A 532 -35.18 -18.22 -10.01
N ARG A 533 -36.35 -18.81 -9.98
CA ARG A 533 -37.43 -18.56 -9.00
C ARG A 533 -38.09 -17.19 -9.08
N GLU A 534 -37.72 -16.36 -10.05
CA GLU A 534 -38.31 -15.05 -10.29
C GLU A 534 -39.17 -15.07 -11.56
N ASN A 535 -40.23 -14.27 -11.58
CA ASN A 535 -40.96 -13.96 -12.81
C ASN A 535 -40.38 -12.66 -13.38
N ASN A 536 -39.44 -12.80 -14.29
CA ASN A 536 -38.59 -11.73 -14.75
C ASN A 536 -39.25 -10.84 -15.81
N PHE A 537 -39.30 -9.54 -15.60
CA PHE A 537 -39.58 -8.58 -16.64
C PHE A 537 -38.30 -8.08 -17.27
N VAL A 538 -38.20 -8.17 -18.62
CA VAL A 538 -36.90 -7.99 -19.32
C VAL A 538 -37.12 -7.07 -20.52
N ASN A 539 -36.77 -5.80 -20.36
CA ASN A 539 -36.80 -4.76 -21.40
C ASN A 539 -35.37 -4.28 -21.75
N PRO A 540 -34.60 -5.10 -22.48
CA PRO A 540 -33.17 -4.88 -22.63
C PRO A 540 -32.82 -4.03 -23.87
N PRO A 541 -31.58 -3.49 -23.95
CA PRO A 541 -30.99 -3.10 -25.23
C PRO A 541 -30.98 -4.27 -26.21
N PHE A 542 -31.46 -4.07 -27.44
CA PHE A 542 -31.67 -5.16 -28.41
C PHE A 542 -30.42 -6.00 -28.71
N ARG A 543 -29.23 -5.40 -28.62
CA ARG A 543 -27.95 -6.10 -28.79
C ARG A 543 -27.70 -7.20 -27.75
N MET A 544 -28.37 -7.15 -26.60
CA MET A 544 -28.21 -8.12 -25.52
C MET A 544 -29.15 -9.32 -25.64
N ILE A 545 -30.14 -9.29 -26.53
CA ILE A 545 -31.13 -10.34 -26.69
C ILE A 545 -30.48 -11.73 -26.84
N PRO A 546 -29.44 -11.95 -27.66
CA PRO A 546 -28.83 -13.28 -27.78
C PRO A 546 -28.30 -13.82 -26.44
N GLN A 547 -27.64 -12.96 -25.66
CA GLN A 547 -27.08 -13.33 -24.35
C GLN A 547 -28.18 -13.61 -23.32
N ILE A 548 -29.23 -12.82 -23.35
CA ILE A 548 -30.41 -12.96 -22.47
C ILE A 548 -31.14 -14.27 -22.76
N LEU A 549 -31.40 -14.61 -24.00
CA LEU A 549 -32.03 -15.87 -24.37
C LEU A 549 -31.20 -17.07 -23.93
N ASN A 550 -29.87 -17.01 -24.07
CA ASN A 550 -28.99 -18.05 -23.57
C ASN A 550 -29.06 -18.16 -22.03
N LYS A 551 -29.08 -17.02 -21.31
CA LYS A 551 -29.18 -17.01 -19.87
C LYS A 551 -30.50 -17.63 -19.39
N ILE A 552 -31.65 -17.25 -20.00
CA ILE A 552 -32.97 -17.81 -19.70
C ILE A 552 -32.97 -19.32 -19.93
N TYR A 553 -32.38 -19.78 -21.04
CA TYR A 553 -32.25 -21.20 -21.34
C TYR A 553 -31.37 -21.95 -20.33
N GLN A 554 -30.19 -21.40 -20.00
CA GLN A 554 -29.26 -22.05 -19.07
C GLN A 554 -29.80 -22.09 -17.65
N GLU A 555 -30.40 -20.99 -17.16
CA GLU A 555 -30.95 -20.92 -15.81
C GLU A 555 -32.35 -21.51 -15.69
N GLN A 556 -32.95 -21.96 -16.79
CA GLN A 556 -34.27 -22.60 -16.78
C GLN A 556 -35.36 -21.74 -16.09
N CYS A 557 -35.33 -20.43 -16.36
CA CYS A 557 -36.19 -19.45 -15.70
C CYS A 557 -37.28 -18.92 -16.63
N ASP A 558 -38.28 -18.26 -16.03
CA ASP A 558 -39.36 -17.62 -16.74
C ASP A 558 -39.11 -16.12 -16.90
N ALA A 559 -39.49 -15.57 -18.08
CA ALA A 559 -39.34 -14.15 -18.35
C ALA A 559 -40.37 -13.63 -19.33
N THR A 560 -40.71 -12.34 -19.22
CA THR A 560 -41.38 -11.57 -20.27
C THR A 560 -40.35 -10.69 -20.95
N LEU A 561 -39.95 -11.04 -22.18
CA LEU A 561 -38.92 -10.32 -22.95
C LEU A 561 -39.59 -9.38 -23.97
N ILE A 562 -39.18 -8.13 -23.95
CA ILE A 562 -39.53 -7.13 -24.96
C ILE A 562 -38.46 -7.15 -26.04
N ALA A 563 -38.85 -7.44 -27.30
CA ALA A 563 -37.92 -7.62 -28.40
C ALA A 563 -38.47 -7.05 -29.72
N PRO A 564 -37.63 -6.63 -30.66
CA PRO A 564 -38.07 -6.32 -32.03
C PRO A 564 -38.39 -7.62 -32.79
N LEU A 565 -39.42 -7.57 -33.61
CA LEU A 565 -39.77 -8.68 -34.49
C LEU A 565 -38.83 -8.67 -35.72
N TRP A 566 -37.68 -9.32 -35.55
CA TRP A 566 -36.64 -9.44 -36.60
C TRP A 566 -36.42 -10.89 -37.03
N PRO A 567 -37.22 -11.44 -37.97
CA PRO A 567 -37.10 -12.84 -38.37
C PRO A 567 -35.72 -13.21 -38.95
N SER A 568 -34.99 -12.24 -39.51
CA SER A 568 -33.64 -12.44 -40.04
C SER A 568 -32.51 -12.41 -38.99
N ALA A 569 -32.81 -12.10 -37.74
CA ALA A 569 -31.80 -12.05 -36.70
C ALA A 569 -31.35 -13.46 -36.27
N PRO A 570 -30.07 -13.73 -36.05
CA PRO A 570 -29.56 -15.05 -35.67
C PRO A 570 -30.17 -15.65 -34.40
N TRP A 571 -30.62 -14.79 -33.50
CA TRP A 571 -31.27 -15.20 -32.24
C TRP A 571 -32.75 -15.48 -32.35
N PHE A 572 -33.41 -15.11 -33.46
CA PHE A 572 -34.86 -15.20 -33.61
C PHE A 572 -35.38 -16.65 -33.55
N PRO A 573 -34.72 -17.66 -34.11
CA PRO A 573 -35.16 -19.06 -33.96
C PRO A 573 -35.15 -19.52 -32.49
N LEU A 574 -34.15 -19.04 -31.70
CA LEU A 574 -34.10 -19.36 -30.27
C LEU A 574 -35.24 -18.67 -29.50
N LEU A 575 -35.56 -17.42 -29.85
CA LEU A 575 -36.70 -16.72 -29.29
C LEU A 575 -38.01 -17.50 -29.51
N LEU A 576 -38.27 -17.90 -30.74
CA LEU A 576 -39.47 -18.69 -31.09
C LEU A 576 -39.53 -20.03 -30.34
N ARG A 577 -38.38 -20.69 -30.20
CA ARG A 577 -38.31 -21.96 -29.47
C ARG A 577 -38.65 -21.84 -28.00
N LEU A 578 -38.29 -20.73 -27.36
CA LEU A 578 -38.48 -20.49 -25.93
C LEU A 578 -39.79 -19.77 -25.63
N ALA A 579 -40.41 -19.12 -26.62
CA ALA A 579 -41.65 -18.39 -26.45
C ALA A 579 -42.87 -19.35 -26.33
N SER A 580 -43.62 -19.17 -25.27
CA SER A 580 -44.91 -19.89 -25.06
C SER A 580 -46.12 -19.05 -25.44
N ASP A 581 -45.97 -17.72 -25.46
CA ASP A 581 -47.03 -16.77 -25.82
C ASP A 581 -46.40 -15.43 -26.23
N TYR A 582 -47.16 -14.60 -26.96
CA TYR A 582 -46.66 -13.28 -27.39
C TYR A 582 -47.79 -12.23 -27.40
N PHE A 583 -47.36 -10.95 -27.37
CA PHE A 583 -48.19 -9.77 -27.38
C PHE A 583 -47.55 -8.68 -28.23
N PHE A 584 -48.28 -8.14 -29.22
CA PHE A 584 -47.76 -7.02 -30.03
C PHE A 584 -47.85 -5.70 -29.25
N VAL A 585 -46.72 -5.04 -29.07
CA VAL A 585 -46.63 -3.77 -28.39
C VAL A 585 -46.99 -2.62 -29.33
N ASN A 586 -47.97 -1.80 -28.95
CA ASN A 586 -48.28 -0.60 -29.75
C ASN A 586 -47.05 0.33 -29.82
N PRO A 587 -46.64 0.77 -31.01
CA PRO A 587 -45.49 1.68 -31.15
C PRO A 587 -45.61 2.97 -30.35
N GLN A 588 -46.82 3.47 -30.09
CA GLN A 588 -47.05 4.66 -29.27
C GLN A 588 -46.80 4.41 -27.76
N SER A 589 -46.66 3.17 -27.36
CA SER A 589 -46.35 2.77 -25.98
C SER A 589 -44.85 2.76 -25.66
N ILE A 590 -44.01 3.18 -26.57
CA ILE A 590 -42.57 3.28 -26.40
C ILE A 590 -42.24 4.71 -26.05
N LEU A 591 -41.68 4.90 -24.88
CA LEU A 591 -41.29 6.21 -24.35
C LEU A 591 -39.77 6.39 -24.38
N PRO A 592 -39.24 7.62 -24.70
CA PRO A 592 -37.84 7.90 -24.54
C PRO A 592 -37.46 7.97 -23.04
N ALA A 593 -36.28 7.52 -22.69
CA ALA A 593 -35.80 7.53 -21.30
C ALA A 593 -35.57 8.92 -20.71
N THR A 594 -35.50 9.98 -21.54
CA THR A 594 -35.32 11.39 -21.09
C THR A 594 -36.26 12.32 -21.80
N GLN A 595 -36.78 13.32 -21.08
CA GLN A 595 -37.69 14.37 -21.62
C GLN A 595 -37.07 15.26 -22.72
N SER A 596 -35.78 15.19 -22.97
CA SER A 596 -35.03 16.01 -23.95
C SER A 596 -34.60 15.26 -25.22
N GLY A 597 -34.90 13.99 -25.36
CA GLY A 597 -34.49 13.20 -26.50
C GLY A 597 -35.60 13.05 -27.54
N SER A 598 -35.33 13.41 -28.79
CA SER A 598 -36.22 13.15 -29.93
C SER A 598 -36.38 11.62 -30.11
N ALA A 599 -37.48 11.10 -29.58
CA ALA A 599 -37.84 9.66 -29.66
C ALA A 599 -38.45 9.25 -31.01
N GLU A 600 -38.36 10.10 -32.02
CA GLU A 600 -38.98 9.85 -33.34
C GLU A 600 -38.44 8.64 -34.13
N PRO A 601 -37.20 8.11 -33.96
CA PRO A 601 -36.74 7.02 -34.79
C PRO A 601 -37.38 5.66 -34.52
N LEU A 602 -37.90 5.41 -33.32
CA LEU A 602 -38.42 4.09 -32.94
C LEU A 602 -39.90 3.90 -33.31
N LYS A 603 -40.69 4.99 -33.34
CA LYS A 603 -42.15 4.91 -33.52
C LYS A 603 -42.63 4.34 -34.84
N ASN A 604 -41.80 4.33 -35.89
CA ASN A 604 -42.20 3.92 -37.24
C ASN A 604 -41.28 2.91 -37.92
N LYS A 605 -40.23 2.40 -37.27
CA LYS A 605 -39.20 1.57 -37.92
C LYS A 605 -39.35 0.07 -37.64
N TRP A 606 -39.81 -0.34 -36.49
CA TRP A 606 -39.83 -1.75 -36.09
C TRP A 606 -41.11 -2.13 -35.37
N THR A 607 -41.61 -3.33 -35.66
CA THR A 607 -42.64 -3.98 -34.83
C THR A 607 -41.99 -4.52 -33.57
N ILE A 608 -42.49 -4.15 -32.41
CA ILE A 608 -42.05 -4.66 -31.11
C ILE A 608 -43.03 -5.71 -30.59
N VAL A 609 -42.50 -6.76 -30.02
CA VAL A 609 -43.27 -7.85 -29.44
C VAL A 609 -42.79 -8.11 -28.01
N ALA A 610 -43.75 -8.31 -27.12
CA ALA A 610 -43.50 -8.91 -25.81
C ALA A 610 -43.70 -10.42 -25.95
N CYS A 611 -42.71 -11.20 -25.53
CA CYS A 611 -42.78 -12.66 -25.57
C CYS A 611 -42.72 -13.23 -24.16
N ARG A 612 -43.69 -14.11 -23.84
CA ARG A 612 -43.58 -14.97 -22.65
C ARG A 612 -42.61 -16.10 -22.94
N ILE A 613 -41.51 -16.19 -22.21
CA ILE A 613 -40.43 -17.15 -22.44
C ILE A 613 -40.28 -18.03 -21.22
N SER A 614 -40.07 -19.33 -21.43
CA SER A 614 -39.69 -20.27 -20.38
C SER A 614 -38.47 -21.08 -20.80
N GLY A 615 -37.42 -21.05 -19.98
CA GLY A 615 -36.26 -21.93 -20.15
C GLY A 615 -36.55 -23.42 -19.91
N ARG A 616 -37.73 -23.73 -19.33
CA ARG A 616 -38.16 -25.09 -18.99
C ARG A 616 -38.95 -25.78 -20.09
N SER A 617 -39.31 -25.07 -21.16
CA SER A 617 -40.17 -25.64 -22.19
C SER A 617 -39.42 -26.70 -23.01
N THR A 618 -39.95 -27.94 -22.99
CA THR A 618 -39.79 -28.92 -24.06
C THR A 618 -40.45 -28.35 -25.34
N PRO A 619 -39.91 -28.58 -26.55
CA PRO A 619 -40.51 -28.07 -27.77
C PRO A 619 -41.96 -28.60 -27.92
N SER A 620 -42.96 -27.72 -27.79
CA SER A 620 -44.30 -28.05 -28.29
C SER A 620 -44.22 -28.15 -29.79
N SER A 621 -44.47 -29.32 -30.34
CA SER A 621 -44.71 -29.55 -31.74
C SER A 621 -45.87 -28.68 -32.21
N GLY A 622 -45.61 -27.67 -33.04
CA GLY A 622 -46.60 -26.98 -33.83
C GLY A 622 -46.78 -25.48 -33.56
N ILE A 623 -46.03 -24.66 -34.27
CA ILE A 623 -46.51 -23.43 -34.88
C ILE A 623 -46.04 -23.45 -36.36
#